data_ad03c1174859e934ec85361883767397
#
_entry.id   ad03c1174859e934ec85361883767397
#
_cell.length_a   1.000
_cell.length_b   1.000
_cell.length_c   1.000
_cell.angle_alpha   90.00
_cell.angle_beta   90.00
_cell.angle_gamma   90.00
#
_symmetry.space_group_name_H-M   'P 1'
#
loop_
_entity.id
_entity.type
_entity.pdbx_description
1 polymer ?
#
loop_
_entity_poly.entity_id
_entity_poly.type
_entity_poly.pdbx_seq_one_letter_code
_entity_poly.pdbx_strand_id
1 'polypeptide(L)'
;MKGGRSGTIQSPDGLLDVASGNPLEKGIERRGPNPELLFAAAYAARYHGAVGNAAKRLGILLKDFAVRASVSLIEDDQAGYRLAVELHAQLPETDHAQRQRIMDEAHETCPYSKALRGDTSVKLVLDN
;
A
#
# COMPACT_ATOMS: atom_id res chain seq x y z
N MET A 1 6.60 -12.64 14.46
CA MET A 1 6.02 -11.31 14.61
C MET A 1 5.06 -11.28 15.78
N LYS A 2 5.20 -10.32 16.65
CA LYS A 2 4.23 -10.06 17.73
C LYS A 2 3.54 -8.75 17.48
N GLY A 3 2.26 -8.68 17.78
CA GLY A 3 1.48 -7.45 17.65
C GLY A 3 0.26 -7.43 18.53
N GLY A 4 -0.29 -6.26 18.74
CA GLY A 4 -1.49 -6.03 19.51
C GLY A 4 -2.03 -4.63 19.29
N ARG A 5 -3.27 -4.38 19.72
CA ARG A 5 -3.97 -3.11 19.46
C ARG A 5 -3.26 -1.87 20.01
N SER A 6 -2.72 -1.98 21.20
CA SER A 6 -2.03 -0.87 21.87
C SER A 6 -0.68 -1.31 22.43
N GLY A 7 -0.12 -2.34 21.85
CA GLY A 7 1.15 -2.88 22.27
C GLY A 7 2.27 -2.53 21.31
N THR A 8 3.32 -3.34 21.36
CA THR A 8 4.44 -3.25 20.44
C THR A 8 4.30 -4.27 19.32
N ILE A 9 4.83 -3.93 18.16
CA ILE A 9 4.95 -4.83 17.03
C ILE A 9 6.44 -5.07 16.83
N GLN A 10 6.88 -6.31 16.97
CA GLN A 10 8.30 -6.65 16.95
C GLN A 10 8.56 -7.85 16.06
N SER A 11 9.55 -7.74 15.19
CA SER A 11 10.07 -8.88 14.45
C SER A 11 11.13 -9.59 15.28
N PRO A 12 11.34 -10.92 15.08
CA PRO A 12 12.35 -11.67 15.83
C PRO A 12 13.79 -11.14 15.65
N ASP A 13 14.08 -10.55 14.48
CA ASP A 13 15.40 -10.00 14.17
C ASP A 13 15.58 -8.56 14.66
N GLY A 14 14.54 -7.95 15.24
CA GLY A 14 14.57 -6.56 15.72
C GLY A 14 14.53 -5.49 14.65
N LEU A 15 14.44 -5.84 13.37
CA LEU A 15 14.41 -4.86 12.29
C LEU A 15 13.12 -4.05 12.28
N LEU A 16 12.03 -4.64 12.77
CA LEU A 16 10.78 -3.92 12.99
C LEU A 16 10.48 -3.93 14.49
N ASP A 17 10.45 -2.76 15.08
CA ASP A 17 10.15 -2.59 16.50
C ASP A 17 9.46 -1.25 16.69
N VAL A 18 8.12 -1.28 16.69
CA VAL A 18 7.30 -0.08 16.77
C VAL A 18 6.17 -0.24 17.78
N ALA A 19 5.80 0.88 18.41
CA ALA A 19 4.59 0.93 19.23
C ALA A 19 3.38 1.06 18.32
N SER A 20 2.39 0.19 18.51
CA SER A 20 1.15 0.23 17.75
C SER A 20 0.19 1.26 18.34
N GLY A 21 -0.42 2.08 17.48
CA GLY A 21 -1.46 3.01 17.87
C GLY A 21 -2.83 2.56 17.39
N ASN A 22 -3.85 2.70 18.24
CA ASN A 22 -5.24 2.46 17.84
C ASN A 22 -5.98 3.81 17.77
N PRO A 23 -6.30 4.31 16.56
CA PRO A 23 -6.96 5.61 16.41
C PRO A 23 -8.39 5.62 16.93
N LEU A 24 -8.98 4.46 17.22
CA LEU A 24 -10.34 4.35 17.74
C LEU A 24 -10.40 4.44 19.27
N GLU A 25 -9.26 4.38 19.95
CA GLU A 25 -9.22 4.55 21.41
C GLU A 25 -9.22 6.04 21.76
N LYS A 26 -10.28 6.46 22.46
CA LYS A 26 -10.42 7.84 22.92
C LYS A 26 -9.54 8.06 24.15
N GLY A 27 -8.86 9.21 24.20
CA GLY A 27 -8.08 9.64 25.36
C GLY A 27 -6.67 9.08 25.45
N ILE A 28 -6.24 8.27 24.48
CA ILE A 28 -4.87 7.78 24.39
C ILE A 28 -4.16 8.50 23.25
N GLU A 29 -3.03 9.13 23.55
CA GLU A 29 -2.19 9.71 22.50
C GLU A 29 -1.73 8.62 21.53
N ARG A 30 -1.81 8.94 20.25
CA ARG A 30 -1.33 8.05 19.20
C ARG A 30 0.18 7.90 19.32
N ARG A 31 0.64 6.72 19.70
CA ARG A 31 2.05 6.44 19.97
C ARG A 31 2.78 5.76 18.82
N GLY A 32 2.07 5.37 17.78
CA GLY A 32 2.68 4.68 16.65
C GLY A 32 1.72 4.43 15.51
N PRO A 33 2.17 3.76 14.46
CA PRO A 33 1.33 3.45 13.31
C PRO A 33 0.24 2.45 13.67
N ASN A 34 -0.94 2.63 13.08
CA ASN A 34 -1.98 1.62 13.13
C ASN A 34 -1.69 0.53 12.08
N PRO A 35 -2.43 -0.61 12.11
CA PRO A 35 -2.22 -1.67 11.13
C PRO A 35 -2.38 -1.23 9.68
N GLU A 36 -3.31 -0.31 9.38
CA GLU A 36 -3.56 0.17 8.03
C GLU A 36 -2.39 0.97 7.49
N LEU A 37 -1.70 1.74 8.33
CA LEU A 37 -0.48 2.46 7.94
C LEU A 37 0.66 1.50 7.65
N LEU A 38 0.82 0.45 8.43
CA LEU A 38 1.84 -0.58 8.19
C LEU A 38 1.55 -1.33 6.89
N PHE A 39 0.28 -1.64 6.65
CA PHE A 39 -0.15 -2.26 5.41
C PHE A 39 0.13 -1.35 4.21
N ALA A 40 -0.21 -0.07 4.33
CA ALA A 40 0.04 0.93 3.29
C ALA A 40 1.53 1.04 2.98
N ALA A 41 2.38 1.09 3.99
CA ALA A 41 3.83 1.15 3.81
C ALA A 41 4.35 -0.09 3.06
N ALA A 42 3.91 -1.26 3.46
CA ALA A 42 4.29 -2.51 2.81
C ALA A 42 3.81 -2.55 1.35
N TYR A 43 2.56 -2.14 1.11
CA TYR A 43 2.00 -2.13 -0.23
C TYR A 43 2.72 -1.13 -1.13
N ALA A 44 2.98 0.08 -0.65
CA ALA A 44 3.70 1.09 -1.43
C ALA A 44 5.08 0.58 -1.85
N ALA A 45 5.82 -0.05 -0.94
CA ALA A 45 7.13 -0.61 -1.23
C ALA A 45 7.05 -1.74 -2.26
N ARG A 46 6.08 -2.65 -2.09
CA ARG A 46 5.91 -3.80 -3.00
C ARG A 46 5.44 -3.35 -4.38
N TYR A 47 4.49 -2.43 -4.44
CA TYR A 47 3.97 -1.90 -5.70
C TYR A 47 5.02 -1.07 -6.45
N HIS A 48 5.86 -0.33 -5.74
CA HIS A 48 6.98 0.39 -6.33
C HIS A 48 7.89 -0.57 -7.12
N GLY A 49 8.22 -1.72 -6.54
CA GLY A 49 8.98 -2.75 -7.24
C GLY A 49 8.26 -3.27 -8.48
N ALA A 50 6.95 -3.49 -8.37
CA ALA A 50 6.14 -3.96 -9.50
C ALA A 50 6.08 -2.92 -10.62
N VAL A 51 5.99 -1.64 -10.28
CA VAL A 51 6.02 -0.52 -11.24
C VAL A 51 7.35 -0.51 -11.99
N GLY A 52 8.46 -0.61 -11.27
CA GLY A 52 9.78 -0.66 -11.90
C GLY A 52 9.94 -1.82 -12.87
N ASN A 53 9.47 -3.00 -12.47
CA ASN A 53 9.52 -4.20 -13.31
C ASN A 53 8.60 -4.10 -14.54
N ALA A 54 7.41 -3.53 -14.36
CA ALA A 54 6.48 -3.31 -15.47
C ALA A 54 7.07 -2.36 -16.50
N ALA A 55 7.67 -1.26 -16.05
CA ALA A 55 8.32 -0.31 -16.94
C ALA A 55 9.45 -0.97 -17.75
N LYS A 56 10.27 -1.80 -17.11
CA LYS A 56 11.30 -2.55 -17.80
C LYS A 56 10.75 -3.46 -18.89
N ARG A 57 9.69 -4.23 -18.58
CA ARG A 57 9.07 -5.12 -19.55
C ARG A 57 8.48 -4.35 -20.74
N LEU A 58 7.98 -3.16 -20.50
CA LEU A 58 7.41 -2.29 -21.54
C LEU A 58 8.46 -1.45 -22.27
N GLY A 59 9.73 -1.53 -21.88
CA GLY A 59 10.79 -0.75 -22.49
C GLY A 59 10.74 0.74 -22.16
N ILE A 60 10.12 1.11 -21.05
CA ILE A 60 9.96 2.50 -20.62
C ILE A 60 10.98 2.79 -19.52
N LEU A 61 11.77 3.83 -19.70
CA LEU A 61 12.76 4.25 -18.71
C LEU A 61 12.08 5.14 -17.67
N LEU A 62 12.16 4.73 -16.39
CA LEU A 62 11.70 5.54 -15.26
C LEU A 62 12.88 6.02 -14.44
N LYS A 63 12.84 7.29 -14.05
CA LYS A 63 13.81 7.92 -13.14
C LYS A 63 13.05 8.60 -12.01
N ASP A 64 13.52 8.39 -10.77
CA ASP A 64 13.00 9.09 -9.60
C ASP A 64 11.48 9.03 -9.47
N PHE A 65 10.92 7.87 -9.76
CA PHE A 65 9.48 7.67 -9.64
C PHE A 65 9.09 7.32 -8.19
N ALA A 66 7.87 7.65 -7.83
CA ALA A 66 7.35 7.47 -6.48
C ALA A 66 5.98 6.78 -6.51
N VAL A 67 5.73 6.01 -5.47
CA VAL A 67 4.44 5.36 -5.23
C VAL A 67 3.96 5.73 -3.84
N ARG A 68 2.68 6.07 -3.74
CA ARG A 68 2.01 6.32 -2.47
C ARG A 68 0.80 5.40 -2.36
N ALA A 69 0.62 4.79 -1.21
CA ALA A 69 -0.55 3.97 -0.92
C ALA A 69 -1.35 4.57 0.22
N SER A 70 -2.66 4.58 0.06
CA SER A 70 -3.60 4.94 1.13
C SER A 70 -4.49 3.73 1.39
N VAL A 71 -4.61 3.33 2.65
CA VAL A 71 -5.41 2.19 3.06
C VAL A 71 -6.43 2.65 4.10
N SER A 72 -7.69 2.39 3.82
CA SER A 72 -8.80 2.74 4.70
C SER A 72 -9.52 1.48 5.16
N LEU A 73 -10.00 1.51 6.40
CA LEU A 73 -10.85 0.47 6.95
C LEU A 73 -12.30 0.91 6.81
N ILE A 74 -13.09 0.14 6.07
CA ILE A 74 -14.48 0.46 5.77
C ILE A 74 -15.38 -0.54 6.47
N GLU A 75 -16.39 -0.04 7.18
CA GLU A 75 -17.38 -0.88 7.82
C GLU A 75 -18.23 -1.57 6.75
N ASP A 76 -18.38 -2.88 6.89
CA ASP A 76 -19.17 -3.71 5.99
C ASP A 76 -20.39 -4.23 6.76
N ASP A 77 -21.58 -3.96 6.26
CA ASP A 77 -22.84 -4.33 6.94
C ASP A 77 -23.00 -5.84 7.15
N GLN A 78 -22.29 -6.65 6.40
CA GLN A 78 -22.47 -8.10 6.43
C GLN A 78 -21.36 -8.86 7.15
N ALA A 79 -20.13 -8.35 7.14
CA ALA A 79 -18.97 -9.13 7.57
C ALA A 79 -17.98 -8.35 8.45
N GLY A 80 -18.38 -7.22 9.02
CA GLY A 80 -17.51 -6.39 9.87
C GLY A 80 -16.79 -5.31 9.06
N TYR A 81 -15.50 -5.49 8.80
CA TYR A 81 -14.69 -4.46 8.12
C TYR A 81 -14.01 -5.03 6.89
N ARG A 82 -13.80 -4.17 5.92
CA ARG A 82 -12.98 -4.46 4.74
C ARG A 82 -12.03 -3.31 4.47
N LEU A 83 -11.03 -3.57 3.66
CA LEU A 83 -10.06 -2.54 3.26
C LEU A 83 -10.48 -1.90 1.95
N ALA A 84 -10.18 -0.61 1.83
CA ALA A 84 -10.17 0.09 0.55
C ALA A 84 -8.78 0.69 0.36
N VAL A 85 -8.23 0.55 -0.83
CA VAL A 85 -6.87 0.95 -1.14
C VAL A 85 -6.86 1.90 -2.33
N GLU A 86 -6.06 2.96 -2.23
CA GLU A 86 -5.68 3.78 -3.37
C GLU A 86 -4.18 3.69 -3.56
N LEU A 87 -3.75 3.42 -4.79
CA LEU A 87 -2.36 3.44 -5.19
C LEU A 87 -2.13 4.61 -6.11
N HIS A 88 -1.23 5.49 -5.74
CA HIS A 88 -0.85 6.67 -6.50
C HIS A 88 0.56 6.48 -7.01
N ALA A 89 0.78 6.74 -8.29
CA ALA A 89 2.12 6.68 -8.86
C ALA A 89 2.43 8.00 -9.56
N GLN A 90 3.60 8.53 -9.24
CA GLN A 90 4.18 9.68 -9.92
C GLN A 90 5.31 9.16 -10.82
N LEU A 91 5.11 9.22 -12.12
CA LEU A 91 6.01 8.65 -13.12
C LEU A 91 6.50 9.77 -14.04
N PRO A 92 7.59 10.48 -13.66
CA PRO A 92 8.08 11.61 -14.45
C PRO A 92 8.51 11.19 -15.86
N GLU A 93 8.41 12.11 -16.80
CA GLU A 93 8.83 11.92 -18.18
C GLU A 93 8.08 10.81 -18.92
N THR A 94 6.86 10.51 -18.49
CA THR A 94 5.97 9.57 -19.18
C THR A 94 4.69 10.28 -19.60
N ASP A 95 4.08 9.81 -20.69
CA ASP A 95 2.76 10.30 -21.08
C ASP A 95 1.65 9.51 -20.34
N HIS A 96 0.42 9.97 -20.50
CA HIS A 96 -0.72 9.36 -19.81
C HIS A 96 -0.90 7.89 -20.18
N ALA A 97 -0.76 7.54 -21.45
CA ALA A 97 -0.92 6.17 -21.92
C ALA A 97 0.14 5.24 -21.34
N GLN A 98 1.39 5.71 -21.27
CA GLN A 98 2.48 4.96 -20.66
C GLN A 98 2.25 4.73 -19.18
N ARG A 99 1.83 5.77 -18.44
CA ARG A 99 1.51 5.66 -17.00
C ARG A 99 0.42 4.64 -16.76
N GLN A 100 -0.64 4.71 -17.53
CA GLN A 100 -1.77 3.78 -17.38
C GLN A 100 -1.31 2.33 -17.62
N ARG A 101 -0.56 2.09 -18.67
CA ARG A 101 -0.05 0.74 -18.99
C ARG A 101 0.87 0.21 -17.90
N ILE A 102 1.77 1.05 -17.40
CA ILE A 102 2.70 0.65 -16.33
C ILE A 102 1.91 0.30 -15.06
N MET A 103 0.97 1.15 -14.67
CA MET A 103 0.21 0.93 -13.45
C MET A 103 -0.69 -0.31 -13.56
N ASP A 104 -1.34 -0.51 -14.69
CA ASP A 104 -2.20 -1.67 -14.91
C ASP A 104 -1.38 -2.96 -14.87
N GLU A 105 -0.24 -3.01 -15.54
CA GLU A 105 0.61 -4.19 -15.52
C GLU A 105 1.21 -4.43 -14.14
N ALA A 106 1.62 -3.38 -13.44
CA ALA A 106 2.11 -3.49 -12.07
C ALA A 106 1.04 -4.06 -11.14
N HIS A 107 -0.20 -3.63 -11.30
CA HIS A 107 -1.32 -4.14 -10.50
C HIS A 107 -1.61 -5.61 -10.79
N GLU A 108 -1.48 -6.02 -12.04
CA GLU A 108 -1.64 -7.43 -12.42
C GLU A 108 -0.56 -8.32 -11.81
N THR A 109 0.66 -7.84 -11.69
CA THR A 109 1.82 -8.65 -11.29
C THR A 109 2.23 -8.50 -9.84
N CYS A 110 1.81 -7.44 -9.16
CA CYS A 110 2.14 -7.21 -7.75
C CYS A 110 1.55 -8.31 -6.87
N PRO A 111 2.37 -9.00 -6.05
CA PRO A 111 1.86 -10.06 -5.18
C PRO A 111 0.77 -9.58 -4.22
N TYR A 112 0.88 -8.35 -3.71
CA TYR A 112 -0.13 -7.80 -2.80
C TYR A 112 -1.43 -7.49 -3.53
N SER A 113 -1.35 -6.96 -4.75
CA SER A 113 -2.55 -6.77 -5.57
C SER A 113 -3.25 -8.09 -5.86
N LYS A 114 -2.48 -9.14 -6.14
CA LYS A 114 -3.04 -10.48 -6.35
C LYS A 114 -3.74 -11.00 -5.10
N ALA A 115 -3.16 -10.79 -3.92
CA ALA A 115 -3.72 -11.26 -2.66
C ALA A 115 -5.04 -10.57 -2.32
N LEU A 116 -5.23 -9.34 -2.78
CA LEU A 116 -6.41 -8.53 -2.45
C LEU A 116 -7.56 -8.67 -3.44
N ARG A 117 -7.40 -9.44 -4.51
CA ARG A 117 -8.48 -9.62 -5.48
C ARG A 117 -9.68 -10.31 -4.86
N GLY A 118 -10.85 -9.73 -5.08
CA GLY A 118 -12.13 -10.21 -4.56
C GLY A 118 -12.81 -9.15 -3.70
N ASP A 119 -12.59 -9.18 -2.40
CA ASP A 119 -13.33 -8.32 -1.46
C ASP A 119 -12.76 -6.91 -1.29
N THR A 120 -11.53 -6.68 -1.69
CA THR A 120 -10.87 -5.39 -1.49
C THR A 120 -10.88 -4.57 -2.77
N SER A 121 -11.35 -3.33 -2.64
CA SER A 121 -11.28 -2.35 -3.73
C SER A 121 -9.89 -1.72 -3.76
N VAL A 122 -9.23 -1.79 -4.92
CA VAL A 122 -7.94 -1.13 -5.16
C VAL A 122 -8.11 -0.17 -6.33
N LYS A 123 -7.98 1.12 -6.05
CA LYS A 123 -8.08 2.18 -7.05
C LYS A 123 -6.69 2.64 -7.44
N LEU A 124 -6.44 2.69 -8.75
CA LEU A 124 -5.19 3.21 -9.31
C LEU A 124 -5.37 4.67 -9.69
N VAL A 125 -4.47 5.53 -9.24
CA VAL A 125 -4.53 6.97 -9.48
C VAL A 125 -3.22 7.42 -10.11
N LEU A 126 -3.32 8.09 -11.25
CA LEU A 126 -2.17 8.65 -11.95
C LEU A 126 -1.91 10.07 -11.42
N ASP A 127 -0.80 10.23 -10.72
CA ASP A 127 -0.33 11.55 -10.30
C ASP A 127 0.67 12.08 -11.34
N ASN A 128 0.67 13.36 -11.56
CA ASN A 128 1.64 14.00 -12.45
C ASN A 128 2.87 14.48 -11.68
#